data_527bcbafdde4645c5dcbadd7f77e618c
#
_entry.id   527bcbafdde4645c5dcbadd7f77e618c
#
_cell.length_a   1.000
_cell.length_b   1.000
_cell.length_c   1.000
_cell.angle_alpha   90.00
_cell.angle_beta   90.00
_cell.angle_gamma   90.00
#
_symmetry.space_group_name_H-M   'P 1'
#
loop_
_entity.id
_entity.type
_entity.pdbx_description
1 polymer ?
#
loop_
_entity_poly.entity_id
_entity_poly.type
_entity_poly.pdbx_seq_one_letter_code
_entity_poly.pdbx_strand_id
1 'polypeptide(L)'
;ASGTPILFAIVFGFAALVLKIQQNNLLGTGVRVTTKQYAWLHQLVGTATDRLKMRMPDVYIVEGEGLQAFAIGLFGRKAIVLTSKMVKEFSHEELLFVIGHELTHIKCRHTFWNALMATEGIGGIPILSQAIKFTLLHWSRRAEYTCDRGGFIACQQPEACLSGLVKLIVGSELAGDINLR
;
A
#
# COMPACT_ATOMS: atom_id res chain seq x y z
N ALA A 1 3.31 -41.16 -0.04
CA ALA A 1 3.11 -39.92 -0.84
C ALA A 1 2.12 -38.92 -0.22
N SER A 2 1.74 -39.08 1.08
CA SER A 2 0.70 -38.26 1.75
C SER A 2 1.22 -37.10 2.61
N GLY A 3 2.54 -36.92 2.73
CA GLY A 3 3.10 -35.85 3.59
C GLY A 3 3.21 -34.47 2.98
N THR A 4 3.23 -34.36 1.66
CA THR A 4 3.43 -33.08 0.95
C THR A 4 2.32 -32.03 1.21
N PRO A 5 1.01 -32.35 1.16
CA PRO A 5 -0.03 -31.34 1.39
C PRO A 5 -0.04 -30.84 2.85
N ILE A 6 0.30 -31.68 3.81
CA ILE A 6 0.38 -31.29 5.23
C ILE A 6 1.56 -30.33 5.45
N LEU A 7 2.72 -30.61 4.85
CA LEU A 7 3.89 -29.73 4.92
C LEU A 7 3.58 -28.35 4.31
N PHE A 8 2.93 -28.31 3.15
CA PHE A 8 2.50 -27.04 2.52
C PHE A 8 1.53 -26.26 3.41
N ALA A 9 0.57 -26.95 4.04
CA ALA A 9 -0.38 -26.31 4.95
C ALA A 9 0.32 -25.72 6.19
N ILE A 10 1.29 -26.41 6.75
CA ILE A 10 2.09 -25.94 7.90
C ILE A 10 2.93 -24.72 7.50
N VAL A 11 3.66 -24.79 6.39
CA VAL A 11 4.52 -23.67 5.91
C VAL A 11 3.67 -22.45 5.59
N PHE A 12 2.54 -22.63 4.90
CA PHE A 12 1.62 -21.53 4.56
C PHE A 12 0.97 -20.93 5.81
N GLY A 13 0.56 -21.76 6.77
CA GLY A 13 0.01 -21.33 8.05
C GLY A 13 1.02 -20.53 8.88
N PHE A 14 2.29 -21.00 8.92
CA PHE A 14 3.37 -20.28 9.60
C PHE A 14 3.67 -18.93 8.93
N ALA A 15 3.78 -18.89 7.61
CA ALA A 15 3.98 -17.62 6.86
C ALA A 15 2.82 -16.64 7.11
N ALA A 16 1.58 -17.12 7.09
CA ALA A 16 0.41 -16.31 7.39
C ALA A 16 0.44 -15.75 8.84
N LEU A 17 0.88 -16.56 9.80
CA LEU A 17 1.04 -16.14 11.19
C LEU A 17 2.12 -15.05 11.33
N VAL A 18 3.28 -15.22 10.68
CA VAL A 18 4.37 -14.23 10.70
C VAL A 18 3.89 -12.91 10.11
N LEU A 19 3.23 -12.95 8.94
CA LEU A 19 2.66 -11.75 8.31
C LEU A 19 1.63 -11.05 9.22
N LYS A 20 0.80 -11.82 9.91
CA LYS A 20 -0.17 -11.27 10.86
C LYS A 20 0.48 -10.61 12.07
N ILE A 21 1.55 -11.19 12.59
CA ILE A 21 2.33 -10.60 13.70
C ILE A 21 3.01 -9.31 13.25
N GLN A 22 3.68 -9.30 12.11
CA GLN A 22 4.30 -8.09 11.54
C GLN A 22 3.28 -6.98 11.32
N GLN A 23 2.12 -7.31 10.77
CA GLN A 23 1.00 -6.39 10.57
C GLN A 23 0.52 -5.79 11.90
N ASN A 24 0.35 -6.62 12.93
CA ASN A 24 -0.12 -6.14 14.23
C ASN A 24 0.92 -5.26 14.93
N ASN A 25 2.21 -5.60 14.84
CA ASN A 25 3.30 -4.79 15.40
C ASN A 25 3.34 -3.41 14.74
N LEU A 26 3.25 -3.37 13.41
CA LEU A 26 3.26 -2.13 12.65
C LEU A 26 2.06 -1.23 12.99
N LEU A 27 0.86 -1.80 13.08
CA LEU A 27 -0.34 -1.04 13.45
C LEU A 27 -0.34 -0.64 14.93
N GLY A 28 0.33 -1.42 15.78
CA GLY A 28 0.45 -1.13 17.22
C GLY A 28 1.33 0.07 17.56
N THR A 29 2.31 0.40 16.70
CA THR A 29 3.18 1.57 16.84
C THR A 29 2.62 2.82 16.16
N GLY A 30 1.60 2.67 15.32
CA GLY A 30 1.02 3.75 14.54
C GLY A 30 -0.07 4.52 15.28
N VAL A 31 -0.15 5.82 14.99
CA VAL A 31 -1.23 6.70 15.46
C VAL A 31 -2.42 6.53 14.52
N ARG A 32 -3.57 6.11 15.06
CA ARG A 32 -4.79 5.95 14.27
C ARG A 32 -5.41 7.29 13.90
N VAL A 33 -5.68 7.48 12.62
CA VAL A 33 -6.39 8.66 12.11
C VAL A 33 -7.89 8.51 12.34
N THR A 34 -8.49 9.53 12.94
CA THR A 34 -9.92 9.55 13.28
C THR A 34 -10.48 10.96 13.11
N THR A 35 -11.79 11.13 13.24
CA THR A 35 -12.44 12.46 13.21
C THR A 35 -11.97 13.40 14.33
N LYS A 36 -11.40 12.85 15.43
CA LYS A 36 -10.85 13.63 16.54
C LYS A 36 -9.34 13.82 16.47
N GLN A 37 -8.66 12.96 15.72
CA GLN A 37 -7.20 12.92 15.59
C GLN A 37 -6.82 12.91 14.13
N TYR A 38 -6.14 13.94 13.65
CA TYR A 38 -5.87 14.19 12.23
C TYR A 38 -7.16 14.26 11.39
N ALA A 39 -8.15 15.06 11.86
CA ALA A 39 -9.47 15.18 11.25
C ALA A 39 -9.41 15.54 9.76
N TRP A 40 -8.48 16.42 9.37
CA TRP A 40 -8.26 16.80 7.97
C TRP A 40 -7.84 15.60 7.09
N LEU A 41 -6.94 14.75 7.59
CA LEU A 41 -6.49 13.57 6.86
C LEU A 41 -7.61 12.52 6.79
N HIS A 42 -8.41 12.38 7.86
CA HIS A 42 -9.59 11.54 7.85
C HIS A 42 -10.59 11.98 6.77
N GLN A 43 -10.84 13.28 6.62
CA GLN A 43 -11.70 13.83 5.57
C GLN A 43 -11.11 13.58 4.17
N LEU A 44 -9.80 13.72 4.03
CA LEU A 44 -9.11 13.46 2.77
C LEU A 44 -9.30 12.01 2.32
N VAL A 45 -9.11 11.06 3.24
CA VAL A 45 -9.37 9.62 2.98
C VAL A 45 -10.85 9.38 2.66
N GLY A 46 -11.77 10.05 3.37
CA GLY A 46 -13.19 10.01 3.07
C GLY A 46 -13.48 10.41 1.63
N THR A 47 -12.94 11.55 1.18
CA THR A 47 -13.05 12.03 -0.20
C THR A 47 -12.55 10.99 -1.21
N ALA A 48 -11.39 10.39 -0.96
CA ALA A 48 -10.84 9.36 -1.84
C ALA A 48 -11.71 8.10 -1.87
N THR A 49 -12.22 7.65 -0.72
CA THR A 49 -13.10 6.45 -0.66
C THR A 49 -14.43 6.65 -1.35
N ASP A 50 -15.02 7.86 -1.25
CA ASP A 50 -16.27 8.21 -1.93
C ASP A 50 -16.08 8.22 -3.45
N ARG A 51 -15.01 8.86 -3.94
CA ARG A 51 -14.66 8.87 -5.38
C ARG A 51 -14.40 7.46 -5.93
N LEU A 52 -13.75 6.62 -5.13
CA LEU A 52 -13.47 5.22 -5.49
C LEU A 52 -14.64 4.27 -5.20
N LYS A 53 -15.75 4.74 -4.61
CA LYS A 53 -16.93 3.94 -4.25
C LYS A 53 -16.55 2.70 -3.45
N MET A 54 -15.90 2.90 -2.30
CA MET A 54 -15.50 1.83 -1.41
C MET A 54 -15.65 2.22 0.06
N ARG A 55 -15.67 1.24 0.95
CA ARG A 55 -15.69 1.49 2.39
C ARG A 55 -14.33 2.04 2.85
N MET A 56 -14.37 3.01 3.73
CA MET A 56 -13.20 3.59 4.36
C MET A 56 -12.45 2.53 5.18
N PRO A 57 -11.16 2.29 4.92
CA PRO A 57 -10.33 1.43 5.74
C PRO A 57 -9.85 2.18 6.99
N ASP A 58 -9.23 1.47 7.93
CA ASP A 58 -8.46 2.11 8.99
C ASP A 58 -7.26 2.84 8.39
N VAL A 59 -6.85 3.96 8.99
CA VAL A 59 -5.68 4.73 8.55
C VAL A 59 -4.77 4.96 9.74
N TYR A 60 -3.48 4.74 9.53
CA TYR A 60 -2.45 4.90 10.56
C TYR A 60 -1.31 5.78 10.03
N ILE A 61 -0.76 6.60 10.93
CA ILE A 61 0.49 7.31 10.71
C ILE A 61 1.54 6.64 11.56
N VAL A 62 2.65 6.24 10.94
CA VAL A 62 3.82 5.66 11.61
C VAL A 62 5.00 6.59 11.48
N GLU A 63 5.89 6.59 12.47
CA GLU A 63 7.15 7.30 12.37
C GLU A 63 8.02 6.68 11.27
N GLY A 64 8.61 7.51 10.43
CA GLY A 64 9.50 7.05 9.35
C GLY A 64 10.07 8.21 8.56
N GLU A 65 11.36 8.08 8.22
CA GLU A 65 12.15 9.07 7.47
C GLU A 65 11.95 8.94 5.94
N GLY A 66 11.28 7.89 5.47
CA GLY A 66 10.97 7.69 4.07
C GLY A 66 9.61 8.24 3.67
N LEU A 67 9.43 8.59 2.41
CA LEU A 67 8.15 8.93 1.80
C LEU A 67 7.43 7.64 1.41
N GLN A 68 6.76 7.00 2.36
CA GLN A 68 6.16 5.68 2.15
C GLN A 68 4.69 5.67 2.53
N ALA A 69 3.92 4.99 1.69
CA ALA A 69 2.57 4.56 1.96
C ALA A 69 2.43 3.09 1.60
N PHE A 70 1.57 2.37 2.28
CA PHE A 70 1.26 1.00 1.92
C PHE A 70 -0.11 0.57 2.43
N ALA A 71 -0.73 -0.28 1.64
CA ALA A 71 -2.03 -0.87 1.95
C ALA A 71 -1.88 -2.23 2.64
N ILE A 72 -2.64 -2.44 3.67
CA ILE A 72 -2.81 -3.71 4.37
C ILE A 72 -4.22 -4.23 4.07
N GLY A 73 -4.31 -5.46 3.58
CA GLY A 73 -5.60 -6.04 3.19
C GLY A 73 -5.72 -7.54 3.45
N LEU A 74 -4.97 -8.08 4.42
CA LEU A 74 -4.98 -9.50 4.79
C LEU A 74 -5.86 -9.77 6.01
N PHE A 75 -6.38 -11.00 6.10
CA PHE A 75 -7.12 -11.51 7.26
C PHE A 75 -8.32 -10.64 7.68
N GLY A 76 -9.04 -10.07 6.70
CA GLY A 76 -10.25 -9.27 6.94
C GLY A 76 -10.00 -7.82 7.39
N ARG A 77 -8.80 -7.47 7.85
CA ARG A 77 -8.42 -6.11 8.20
C ARG A 77 -7.95 -5.36 6.96
N LYS A 78 -8.47 -4.16 6.76
CA LYS A 78 -8.07 -3.25 5.68
C LYS A 78 -7.58 -1.97 6.31
N ALA A 79 -6.33 -1.60 6.03
CA ALA A 79 -5.73 -0.38 6.55
C ALA A 79 -4.79 0.24 5.51
N ILE A 80 -4.62 1.55 5.61
CA ILE A 80 -3.55 2.29 4.94
C ILE A 80 -2.61 2.80 6.02
N VAL A 81 -1.32 2.69 5.78
CA VAL A 81 -0.27 3.23 6.63
C VAL A 81 0.50 4.28 5.86
N LEU A 82 0.67 5.45 6.45
CA LEU A 82 1.43 6.57 5.91
C LEU A 82 2.58 6.90 6.86
N THR A 83 3.75 7.20 6.34
CA THR A 83 4.84 7.71 7.17
C THR A 83 4.60 9.16 7.56
N SER A 84 5.08 9.55 8.74
CA SER A 84 4.99 10.93 9.26
C SER A 84 5.64 11.93 8.30
N LYS A 85 6.77 11.57 7.68
CA LYS A 85 7.44 12.40 6.68
C LYS A 85 6.57 12.66 5.46
N MET A 86 5.90 11.63 4.92
CA MET A 86 4.98 11.80 3.79
C MET A 86 3.82 12.74 4.14
N VAL A 87 3.20 12.55 5.30
CA VAL A 87 2.08 13.39 5.77
C VAL A 87 2.51 14.86 5.93
N LYS A 88 3.77 15.11 6.28
CA LYS A 88 4.33 16.45 6.46
C LYS A 88 4.69 17.14 5.14
N GLU A 89 5.24 16.39 4.18
CA GLU A 89 5.89 16.96 2.98
C GLU A 89 5.01 16.96 1.73
N PHE A 90 3.93 16.18 1.74
CA PHE A 90 2.98 16.14 0.63
C PHE A 90 1.87 17.14 0.81
N SER A 91 1.44 17.78 -0.29
CA SER A 91 0.22 18.58 -0.30
C SER A 91 -1.02 17.67 -0.13
N HIS A 92 -2.18 18.27 0.14
CA HIS A 92 -3.43 17.52 0.27
C HIS A 92 -3.79 16.79 -1.02
N GLU A 93 -3.53 17.39 -2.16
CA GLU A 93 -3.80 16.83 -3.48
C GLU A 93 -2.85 15.68 -3.80
N GLU A 94 -1.57 15.84 -3.51
CA GLU A 94 -0.59 14.76 -3.64
C GLU A 94 -0.92 13.57 -2.73
N LEU A 95 -1.34 13.85 -1.48
CA LEU A 95 -1.80 12.82 -0.56
C LEU A 95 -3.07 12.12 -1.08
N LEU A 96 -4.01 12.85 -1.69
CA LEU A 96 -5.19 12.24 -2.33
C LEU A 96 -4.79 11.24 -3.42
N PHE A 97 -3.77 11.57 -4.22
CA PHE A 97 -3.24 10.66 -5.23
C PHE A 97 -2.67 9.39 -4.58
N VAL A 98 -1.77 9.53 -3.61
CA VAL A 98 -1.14 8.39 -2.93
C VAL A 98 -2.18 7.54 -2.20
N ILE A 99 -3.09 8.17 -1.45
CA ILE A 99 -4.17 7.47 -0.75
C ILE A 99 -5.06 6.72 -1.74
N GLY A 100 -5.42 7.33 -2.86
CA GLY A 100 -6.22 6.71 -3.90
C GLY A 100 -5.53 5.51 -4.54
N HIS A 101 -4.22 5.58 -4.76
CA HIS A 101 -3.38 4.48 -5.21
C HIS A 101 -3.45 3.30 -4.23
N GLU A 102 -3.20 3.53 -2.94
CA GLU A 102 -3.24 2.50 -1.89
C GLU A 102 -4.65 1.92 -1.68
N LEU A 103 -5.67 2.75 -1.74
CA LEU A 103 -7.07 2.31 -1.69
C LEU A 103 -7.40 1.36 -2.84
N THR A 104 -6.83 1.59 -4.01
CA THR A 104 -7.05 0.73 -5.18
C THR A 104 -6.38 -0.62 -5.01
N HIS A 105 -5.20 -0.70 -4.38
CA HIS A 105 -4.62 -1.99 -3.98
C HIS A 105 -5.57 -2.79 -3.08
N ILE A 106 -6.23 -2.14 -2.11
CA ILE A 106 -7.23 -2.77 -1.24
C ILE A 106 -8.46 -3.21 -2.05
N LYS A 107 -8.99 -2.34 -2.92
CA LYS A 107 -10.19 -2.57 -3.72
C LYS A 107 -10.02 -3.75 -4.68
N CYS A 108 -8.89 -3.80 -5.35
CA CYS A 108 -8.55 -4.85 -6.33
C CYS A 108 -7.91 -6.09 -5.69
N ARG A 109 -7.77 -6.13 -4.36
CA ARG A 109 -7.18 -7.24 -3.60
C ARG A 109 -5.72 -7.54 -3.97
N HIS A 110 -4.99 -6.54 -4.45
CA HIS A 110 -3.58 -6.70 -4.82
C HIS A 110 -2.71 -7.03 -3.59
N THR A 111 -3.11 -6.56 -2.40
CA THR A 111 -2.41 -6.79 -1.13
C THR A 111 -2.21 -8.28 -0.80
N PHE A 112 -3.13 -9.15 -1.22
CA PHE A 112 -2.98 -10.61 -1.05
C PHE A 112 -1.81 -11.15 -1.88
N TRP A 113 -1.74 -10.75 -3.15
CA TRP A 113 -0.69 -11.23 -4.07
C TRP A 113 0.68 -10.65 -3.70
N ASN A 114 0.75 -9.38 -3.26
CA ASN A 114 1.98 -8.77 -2.77
C ASN A 114 2.50 -9.48 -1.52
N ALA A 115 1.61 -9.85 -0.60
CA ALA A 115 1.98 -10.63 0.58
C ALA A 115 2.48 -12.04 0.20
N LEU A 116 1.84 -12.69 -0.77
CA LEU A 116 2.28 -14.01 -1.25
C LEU A 116 3.68 -13.94 -1.88
N MET A 117 3.97 -12.88 -2.65
CA MET A 117 5.31 -12.67 -3.22
C MET A 117 6.36 -12.35 -2.17
N ALA A 118 5.99 -11.61 -1.11
CA ALA A 118 6.89 -11.29 -0.01
C ALA A 118 7.31 -12.54 0.79
N THR A 119 6.49 -13.61 0.81
CA THR A 119 6.82 -14.86 1.52
C THR A 119 7.97 -15.65 0.88
N GLU A 120 8.31 -15.39 -0.38
CA GLU A 120 9.48 -16.01 -1.03
C GLU A 120 10.83 -15.58 -0.40
N GLY A 121 10.86 -14.41 0.25
CA GLY A 121 12.01 -13.95 1.03
C GLY A 121 12.12 -14.60 2.41
N ILE A 122 11.06 -15.25 2.91
CA ILE A 122 11.02 -15.87 4.23
C ILE A 122 11.46 -17.34 4.10
N GLY A 123 12.72 -17.61 4.47
CA GLY A 123 13.23 -18.99 4.60
C GLY A 123 13.82 -19.61 3.34
N GLY A 124 13.99 -18.90 2.24
CA GLY A 124 14.71 -19.39 1.04
C GLY A 124 14.06 -20.57 0.32
N ILE A 125 12.77 -20.85 0.58
CA ILE A 125 12.04 -21.93 -0.08
C ILE A 125 11.47 -21.38 -1.40
N PRO A 126 11.88 -21.90 -2.57
CA PRO A 126 11.30 -21.52 -3.83
C PRO A 126 9.87 -22.10 -3.94
N ILE A 127 8.88 -21.35 -3.46
CA ILE A 127 7.47 -21.78 -3.47
C ILE A 127 6.88 -21.72 -4.87
N LEU A 128 7.45 -20.87 -5.73
CA LEU A 128 6.93 -20.61 -7.08
C LEU A 128 7.97 -20.92 -8.15
N SER A 129 7.54 -21.59 -9.21
CA SER A 129 8.40 -21.80 -10.38
C SER A 129 8.75 -20.47 -11.06
N GLN A 130 9.87 -20.41 -11.78
CA GLN A 130 10.33 -19.23 -12.53
C GLN A 130 9.24 -18.67 -13.45
N ALA A 131 8.47 -19.55 -14.12
CA ALA A 131 7.40 -19.14 -15.01
C ALA A 131 6.26 -18.41 -14.29
N ILE A 132 5.90 -18.88 -13.09
CA ILE A 132 4.90 -18.21 -12.24
C ILE A 132 5.42 -16.85 -11.76
N LYS A 133 6.70 -16.75 -11.41
CA LYS A 133 7.33 -15.47 -11.04
C LYS A 133 7.24 -14.45 -12.17
N PHE A 134 7.59 -14.83 -13.39
CA PHE A 134 7.46 -13.93 -14.54
C PHE A 134 6.03 -13.45 -14.75
N THR A 135 5.05 -14.35 -14.65
CA THR A 135 3.63 -14.00 -14.81
C THR A 135 3.18 -13.02 -13.70
N LEU A 136 3.59 -13.26 -12.44
CA LEU A 136 3.27 -12.39 -11.31
C LEU A 136 3.94 -11.02 -11.41
N LEU A 137 5.17 -10.93 -11.92
CA LEU A 137 5.86 -9.66 -12.17
C LEU A 137 5.14 -8.82 -13.24
N HIS A 138 4.70 -9.45 -14.32
CA HIS A 138 3.88 -8.77 -15.34
C HIS A 138 2.52 -8.32 -14.79
N TRP A 139 1.90 -9.15 -13.97
CA TRP A 139 0.67 -8.81 -13.29
C TRP A 139 0.87 -7.64 -12.31
N SER A 140 1.96 -7.65 -11.52
CA SER A 140 2.30 -6.58 -10.59
C SER A 140 2.40 -5.23 -11.30
N ARG A 141 3.11 -5.14 -12.42
CA ARG A 141 3.19 -3.89 -13.21
C ARG A 141 1.82 -3.39 -13.66
N ARG A 142 0.93 -4.30 -14.11
CA ARG A 142 -0.44 -3.93 -14.48
C ARG A 142 -1.27 -3.49 -13.29
N ALA A 143 -1.02 -4.08 -12.13
CA ALA A 143 -1.64 -3.69 -10.88
C ALA A 143 -1.26 -2.24 -10.51
N GLU A 144 0.04 -1.86 -10.65
CA GLU A 144 0.49 -0.48 -10.43
C GLU A 144 -0.21 0.52 -11.34
N TYR A 145 -0.30 0.26 -12.66
CA TYR A 145 -1.06 1.13 -13.58
C TYR A 145 -2.54 1.27 -13.20
N THR A 146 -3.14 0.22 -12.64
CA THR A 146 -4.52 0.28 -12.15
C THR A 146 -4.61 1.15 -10.91
N CYS A 147 -3.62 1.06 -10.02
CA CYS A 147 -3.54 1.85 -8.80
C CYS A 147 -3.25 3.33 -9.10
N ASP A 148 -2.40 3.64 -10.07
CA ASP A 148 -2.16 5.00 -10.55
C ASP A 148 -3.45 5.64 -11.09
N ARG A 149 -4.24 4.89 -11.87
CA ARG A 149 -5.56 5.36 -12.31
C ARG A 149 -6.50 5.61 -11.13
N GLY A 150 -6.48 4.75 -10.12
CA GLY A 150 -7.24 4.95 -8.89
C GLY A 150 -6.79 6.19 -8.12
N GLY A 151 -5.49 6.43 -8.05
CA GLY A 151 -4.91 7.66 -7.51
C GLY A 151 -5.38 8.90 -8.26
N PHE A 152 -5.37 8.84 -9.59
CA PHE A 152 -5.88 9.94 -10.42
C PHE A 152 -7.37 10.19 -10.22
N ILE A 153 -8.19 9.14 -10.13
CA ILE A 153 -9.64 9.26 -9.84
C ILE A 153 -9.85 9.92 -8.46
N ALA A 154 -9.02 9.59 -7.48
CA ALA A 154 -9.11 10.18 -6.15
C ALA A 154 -8.63 11.64 -6.14
N CYS A 155 -7.54 11.98 -6.80
CA CYS A 155 -6.95 13.31 -6.82
C CYS A 155 -7.67 14.27 -7.77
N GLN A 156 -7.93 13.85 -9.02
CA GLN A 156 -8.53 14.65 -10.10
C GLN A 156 -7.70 15.88 -10.53
N GLN A 157 -6.44 15.94 -10.16
CA GLN A 157 -5.51 17.03 -10.51
C GLN A 157 -4.22 16.43 -11.10
N PRO A 158 -4.03 16.51 -12.44
CA PRO A 158 -2.89 15.88 -13.11
C PRO A 158 -1.53 16.34 -12.58
N GLU A 159 -1.40 17.65 -12.31
CA GLU A 159 -0.16 18.27 -11.84
C GLU A 159 0.22 17.74 -10.45
N ALA A 160 -0.75 17.62 -9.55
CA ALA A 160 -0.52 17.06 -8.21
C ALA A 160 -0.18 15.56 -8.26
N CYS A 161 -0.80 14.81 -9.17
CA CYS A 161 -0.47 13.41 -9.38
C CYS A 161 0.99 13.24 -9.85
N LEU A 162 1.41 14.04 -10.83
CA LEU A 162 2.78 14.03 -11.34
C LEU A 162 3.77 14.47 -10.27
N SER A 163 3.48 15.54 -9.55
CA SER A 163 4.32 16.03 -8.44
C SER A 163 4.48 14.97 -7.36
N GLY A 164 3.38 14.33 -6.95
CA GLY A 164 3.41 13.24 -5.98
C GLY A 164 4.26 12.05 -6.43
N LEU A 165 4.14 11.63 -7.70
CA LEU A 165 4.98 10.56 -8.27
C LEU A 165 6.47 10.95 -8.29
N VAL A 166 6.79 12.18 -8.68
CA VAL A 166 8.16 12.67 -8.69
C VAL A 166 8.75 12.67 -7.29
N LYS A 167 8.01 13.17 -6.28
CA LYS A 167 8.44 13.12 -4.89
C LYS A 167 8.71 11.69 -4.39
N LEU A 168 7.90 10.72 -4.81
CA LEU A 168 8.12 9.32 -4.46
C LEU A 168 9.40 8.73 -5.08
N ILE A 169 9.78 9.19 -6.28
CA ILE A 169 10.93 8.66 -7.02
C ILE A 169 12.24 9.30 -6.56
N VAL A 170 12.27 10.64 -6.46
CA VAL A 170 13.52 11.38 -6.22
C VAL A 170 13.62 11.96 -4.81
N GLY A 171 12.56 11.88 -4.02
CA GLY A 171 12.44 12.54 -2.73
C GLY A 171 11.88 13.96 -2.85
N SER A 172 11.33 14.46 -1.77
CA SER A 172 10.70 15.80 -1.72
C SER A 172 11.69 16.94 -1.94
N GLU A 173 12.94 16.77 -1.49
CA GLU A 173 14.00 17.79 -1.58
C GLU A 173 14.39 18.10 -3.03
N LEU A 174 14.49 17.07 -3.88
CA LEU A 174 14.89 17.21 -5.28
C LEU A 174 13.71 17.41 -6.24
N ALA A 175 12.49 17.15 -5.79
CA ALA A 175 11.32 17.21 -6.66
C ALA A 175 11.02 18.62 -7.18
N GLY A 176 11.38 19.67 -6.41
CA GLY A 176 11.23 21.07 -6.81
C GLY A 176 12.08 21.50 -7.99
N ASP A 177 13.17 20.81 -8.28
CA ASP A 177 14.12 21.13 -9.36
C ASP A 177 13.73 20.43 -10.69
N ILE A 178 12.71 19.58 -10.69
CA ILE A 178 12.29 18.81 -11.86
C ILE A 178 11.24 19.59 -12.65
N ASN A 179 11.53 19.84 -13.93
CA ASN A 179 10.57 20.44 -14.85
C ASN A 179 9.56 19.38 -15.29
N LEU A 180 8.30 19.55 -14.92
CA LEU A 180 7.18 18.66 -15.26
C LEU A 180 6.46 19.03 -16.58
N ARG A 181 7.06 19.91 -17.40
CA ARG A 181 6.50 20.34 -18.69
C ARG A 181 7.01 19.52 -19.85
#